data_cce5301b569fcd7a5be4ce8c27d7c279
#
_entry.id   cce5301b569fcd7a5be4ce8c27d7c279
#
_cell.length_a   1.000
_cell.length_b   1.000
_cell.length_c   1.000
_cell.angle_alpha   90.00
_cell.angle_beta   90.00
_cell.angle_gamma   90.00
#
_symmetry.space_group_name_H-M   'P 1'
#
loop_
_entity.id
_entity.type
_entity.pdbx_description
1 polymer ?
#
loop_
_entity_poly.entity_id
_entity_poly.type
_entity_poly.pdbx_seq_one_letter_code
_entity_poly.pdbx_strand_id
1 'polypeptide(L)'
;MLIGDLHEYYDMKSDNAAAKVDDTLNLLTKAVNELKPDFVIYLGDNARAATESQMRSIISRITYPVSVNEIPFDLVFGNHDRECEVPLETQLKLYQEHENCYAFNADDSISGCGNHNIVIKSHDGEKDMFNLWLIDSHNLYEDSSRSYYDVVHEDQLEWYKKTAKELAEKNGGKPIPSLVFQHIPVPEEYELLREAKLHERLDSVQGHKTYSDKYYVLKPQVEGYLGEAPAVPDFNGGEFAAWKEAGDVLGAFFGHDHMNDFVGFVDGIMLGQCKTASFRVYTDGCRPGVRTITLDENNIENVQTKMYHFKDFGLKSKSLDPYMRHVTDRQDMKLKVYGTAIGTVAAVTAAAVAVNKVSKAKKKK
;
A
#
# COMPACT_ATOMS: atom_id res chain seq x y z
N MET A 1 -11.40 5.71 2.53
CA MET A 1 -10.70 5.10 1.35
C MET A 1 -9.21 5.29 1.52
N LEU A 2 -8.41 4.29 1.20
CA LEU A 2 -6.95 4.32 1.30
C LEU A 2 -6.32 4.45 -0.08
N ILE A 3 -5.27 5.25 -0.17
CA ILE A 3 -4.46 5.49 -1.37
C ILE A 3 -3.00 5.27 -0.97
N GLY A 4 -2.34 4.24 -1.51
CA GLY A 4 -0.95 3.91 -1.20
C GLY A 4 0.00 4.26 -2.34
N ASP A 5 1.23 4.60 -2.01
CA ASP A 5 2.42 4.54 -2.85
C ASP A 5 2.28 5.27 -4.19
N LEU A 6 1.92 6.55 -4.15
CA LEU A 6 1.73 7.35 -5.36
C LEU A 6 3.04 7.65 -6.07
N HIS A 7 4.14 7.81 -5.33
CA HIS A 7 5.47 8.14 -5.85
C HIS A 7 5.42 9.24 -6.91
N GLU A 8 4.64 10.29 -6.68
CA GLU A 8 4.52 11.33 -7.67
C GLU A 8 5.78 12.22 -7.68
N TYR A 9 6.30 12.46 -8.87
CA TYR A 9 7.49 13.27 -9.10
C TYR A 9 7.14 14.53 -9.87
N TYR A 10 7.83 15.62 -9.56
CA TYR A 10 7.70 16.85 -10.35
C TYR A 10 8.25 16.68 -11.77
N ASP A 11 9.32 15.88 -11.92
CA ASP A 11 9.99 15.68 -13.20
C ASP A 11 9.20 14.78 -14.15
N MET A 12 8.99 15.26 -15.36
CA MET A 12 8.26 14.60 -16.44
C MET A 12 9.18 14.12 -17.58
N LYS A 13 10.51 14.01 -17.31
CA LYS A 13 11.49 13.68 -18.36
C LYS A 13 11.49 12.22 -18.82
N SER A 14 10.92 11.30 -18.04
CA SER A 14 10.84 9.90 -18.47
C SER A 14 9.82 9.71 -19.59
N ASP A 15 10.09 8.79 -20.50
CA ASP A 15 9.14 8.37 -21.52
C ASP A 15 7.82 7.92 -20.88
N ASN A 16 6.70 8.38 -21.44
CA ASN A 16 5.36 8.14 -20.93
C ASN A 16 5.04 8.74 -19.54
N ALA A 17 5.90 9.61 -18.96
CA ALA A 17 5.64 10.19 -17.65
C ALA A 17 4.26 10.88 -17.56
N ALA A 18 3.91 11.69 -18.54
CA ALA A 18 2.60 12.35 -18.60
C ALA A 18 1.45 11.34 -18.65
N ALA A 19 1.57 10.28 -19.46
CA ALA A 19 0.56 9.23 -19.53
C ALA A 19 0.43 8.44 -18.22
N LYS A 20 1.52 8.23 -17.48
CA LYS A 20 1.51 7.61 -16.15
C LYS A 20 0.79 8.47 -15.11
N VAL A 21 1.06 9.77 -15.11
CA VAL A 21 0.34 10.74 -14.28
C VAL A 21 -1.15 10.76 -14.63
N ASP A 22 -1.48 10.79 -15.92
CA ASP A 22 -2.89 10.75 -16.37
C ASP A 22 -3.60 9.48 -15.90
N ASP A 23 -2.97 8.31 -16.03
CA ASP A 23 -3.55 7.04 -15.58
C ASP A 23 -3.75 7.03 -14.05
N THR A 24 -2.77 7.53 -13.28
CA THR A 24 -2.88 7.67 -11.81
C THR A 24 -4.02 8.61 -11.42
N LEU A 25 -4.06 9.83 -11.99
CA LEU A 25 -5.11 10.80 -11.68
C LEU A 25 -6.51 10.33 -12.13
N ASN A 26 -6.60 9.62 -13.26
CA ASN A 26 -7.85 9.00 -13.69
C ASN A 26 -8.34 7.96 -12.70
N LEU A 27 -7.44 7.12 -12.15
CA LEU A 27 -7.79 6.17 -11.09
C LEU A 27 -8.34 6.90 -9.86
N LEU A 28 -7.60 7.88 -9.33
CA LEU A 28 -8.00 8.62 -8.14
C LEU A 28 -9.34 9.35 -8.34
N THR A 29 -9.50 10.05 -9.47
CA THR A 29 -10.72 10.77 -9.78
C THR A 29 -11.92 9.84 -9.91
N LYS A 30 -11.75 8.71 -10.60
CA LYS A 30 -12.82 7.72 -10.75
C LYS A 30 -13.17 7.07 -9.41
N ALA A 31 -12.18 6.69 -8.62
CA ALA A 31 -12.38 6.08 -7.32
C ALA A 31 -13.17 7.02 -6.39
N VAL A 32 -12.77 8.29 -6.29
CA VAL A 32 -13.47 9.29 -5.49
C VAL A 32 -14.92 9.46 -5.95
N ASN A 33 -15.14 9.61 -7.26
CA ASN A 33 -16.48 9.88 -7.80
C ASN A 33 -17.44 8.69 -7.69
N GLU A 34 -16.93 7.46 -7.84
CA GLU A 34 -17.78 6.24 -7.83
C GLU A 34 -17.96 5.67 -6.42
N LEU A 35 -16.91 5.70 -5.59
CA LEU A 35 -16.95 5.14 -4.24
C LEU A 35 -17.47 6.14 -3.20
N LYS A 36 -17.35 7.45 -3.46
CA LYS A 36 -17.81 8.55 -2.59
C LYS A 36 -17.39 8.36 -1.14
N PRO A 37 -16.08 8.27 -0.86
CA PRO A 37 -15.61 8.05 0.50
C PRO A 37 -15.93 9.26 1.39
N ASP A 38 -16.27 9.01 2.65
CA ASP A 38 -16.43 10.05 3.66
C ASP A 38 -15.10 10.61 4.16
N PHE A 39 -14.02 9.81 4.02
CA PHE A 39 -12.67 10.14 4.44
C PHE A 39 -11.63 9.44 3.56
N VAL A 40 -10.50 10.09 3.30
CA VAL A 40 -9.39 9.52 2.51
C VAL A 40 -8.11 9.54 3.35
N ILE A 41 -7.33 8.46 3.32
CA ILE A 41 -6.00 8.40 3.94
C ILE A 41 -4.98 8.03 2.87
N TYR A 42 -3.94 8.85 2.75
CA TYR A 42 -2.75 8.57 1.95
C TYR A 42 -1.75 7.80 2.81
N LEU A 43 -1.35 6.60 2.36
CA LEU A 43 -0.56 5.65 3.15
C LEU A 43 0.96 5.76 2.93
N GLY A 44 1.46 6.95 2.62
CA GLY A 44 2.88 7.19 2.45
C GLY A 44 3.40 6.94 1.04
N ASP A 45 4.67 7.29 0.85
CA ASP A 45 5.35 7.33 -0.45
C ASP A 45 4.57 8.16 -1.47
N ASN A 46 4.16 9.34 -1.02
CA ASN A 46 3.23 10.19 -1.75
C ASN A 46 3.93 11.01 -2.84
N ALA A 47 5.06 11.70 -2.48
CA ALA A 47 5.65 12.71 -3.34
C ALA A 47 7.16 12.89 -3.16
N ARG A 48 7.86 13.22 -4.25
CA ARG A 48 9.28 13.63 -4.22
C ARG A 48 9.52 14.88 -5.05
N ALA A 49 10.17 15.87 -4.47
CA ALA A 49 10.53 17.12 -5.13
C ALA A 49 11.84 17.70 -4.62
N ALA A 50 12.50 18.51 -5.46
CA ALA A 50 13.75 19.19 -5.11
C ALA A 50 13.51 20.54 -4.42
N THR A 51 12.31 21.10 -4.51
CA THR A 51 11.97 22.40 -3.91
C THR A 51 10.55 22.39 -3.34
N GLU A 52 10.32 23.27 -2.36
CA GLU A 52 9.00 23.46 -1.77
C GLU A 52 7.91 23.82 -2.80
N SER A 53 8.22 24.67 -3.77
CA SER A 53 7.28 25.02 -4.84
C SER A 53 6.89 23.82 -5.71
N GLN A 54 7.85 22.94 -6.00
CA GLN A 54 7.57 21.69 -6.72
C GLN A 54 6.74 20.74 -5.87
N MET A 55 7.06 20.61 -4.58
CA MET A 55 6.31 19.78 -3.63
C MET A 55 4.87 20.26 -3.52
N ARG A 56 4.64 21.57 -3.35
CA ARG A 56 3.30 22.17 -3.34
C ARG A 56 2.51 21.83 -4.61
N SER A 57 3.16 21.87 -5.78
CA SER A 57 2.51 21.53 -7.05
C SER A 57 2.12 20.05 -7.13
N ILE A 58 2.96 19.15 -6.59
CA ILE A 58 2.66 17.72 -6.55
C ILE A 58 1.51 17.46 -5.57
N ILE A 59 1.61 17.97 -4.35
CA ILE A 59 0.58 17.81 -3.31
C ILE A 59 -0.77 18.28 -3.85
N SER A 60 -0.83 19.49 -4.44
CA SER A 60 -2.06 19.99 -5.05
C SER A 60 -2.60 19.11 -6.16
N ARG A 61 -1.73 18.43 -6.92
CA ARG A 61 -2.13 17.49 -7.98
C ARG A 61 -2.73 16.22 -7.43
N ILE A 62 -2.06 15.57 -6.48
CA ILE A 62 -2.52 14.27 -5.94
C ILE A 62 -3.74 14.41 -5.04
N THR A 63 -3.89 15.56 -4.36
CA THR A 63 -5.05 15.84 -3.52
C THR A 63 -6.24 16.44 -4.29
N TYR A 64 -6.03 16.89 -5.55
CA TYR A 64 -7.07 17.51 -6.36
C TYR A 64 -8.40 16.74 -6.38
N PRO A 65 -8.44 15.39 -6.61
CA PRO A 65 -9.71 14.67 -6.65
C PRO A 65 -10.50 14.70 -5.33
N VAL A 66 -9.82 14.76 -4.18
CA VAL A 66 -10.48 14.84 -2.87
C VAL A 66 -10.84 16.27 -2.52
N SER A 67 -9.97 17.25 -2.86
CA SER A 67 -10.17 18.66 -2.55
C SER A 67 -11.36 19.28 -3.31
N VAL A 68 -11.50 18.97 -4.60
CA VAL A 68 -12.64 19.50 -5.40
C VAL A 68 -13.99 18.90 -5.01
N ASN A 69 -14.00 17.78 -4.31
CA ASN A 69 -15.18 17.14 -3.77
C ASN A 69 -15.38 17.45 -2.27
N GLU A 70 -14.55 18.33 -1.70
CA GLU A 70 -14.58 18.71 -0.29
C GLU A 70 -14.49 17.53 0.68
N ILE A 71 -13.86 16.41 0.25
CA ILE A 71 -13.71 15.21 1.07
C ILE A 71 -12.55 15.44 2.04
N PRO A 72 -12.77 15.24 3.35
CA PRO A 72 -11.70 15.32 4.32
C PRO A 72 -10.67 14.21 4.09
N PHE A 73 -9.40 14.54 4.27
CA PHE A 73 -8.31 13.60 4.09
C PHE A 73 -7.21 13.73 5.14
N ASP A 74 -6.44 12.68 5.26
CA ASP A 74 -5.27 12.59 6.10
C ASP A 74 -4.14 11.85 5.39
N LEU A 75 -2.97 11.80 6.01
CA LEU A 75 -1.82 11.07 5.47
C LEU A 75 -0.89 10.55 6.57
N VAL A 76 -0.16 9.51 6.21
CA VAL A 76 1.10 9.15 6.84
C VAL A 76 2.23 9.34 5.82
N PHE A 77 3.46 9.47 6.30
CA PHE A 77 4.64 9.51 5.46
C PHE A 77 5.23 8.11 5.27
N GLY A 78 5.76 7.87 4.07
CA GLY A 78 6.52 6.69 3.76
C GLY A 78 8.03 6.94 3.78
N ASN A 79 8.79 5.89 3.53
CA ASN A 79 10.24 5.98 3.54
C ASN A 79 10.78 6.86 2.40
N HIS A 80 10.15 6.86 1.22
CA HIS A 80 10.58 7.69 0.09
C HIS A 80 10.17 9.16 0.20
N ASP A 81 9.20 9.53 1.01
CA ASP A 81 8.88 10.93 1.28
C ASP A 81 10.04 11.65 1.98
N ARG A 82 10.89 10.91 2.70
CA ARG A 82 12.10 11.41 3.37
C ARG A 82 13.32 11.56 2.44
N GLU A 83 13.28 10.94 1.27
CA GLU A 83 14.40 10.90 0.33
C GLU A 83 14.42 12.08 -0.65
N CYS A 84 13.91 13.24 -0.25
CA CYS A 84 13.92 14.44 -1.07
C CYS A 84 14.42 15.66 -0.28
N GLU A 85 14.67 16.77 -1.00
CA GLU A 85 15.24 17.98 -0.42
C GLU A 85 14.24 18.76 0.47
N VAL A 86 12.96 18.38 0.47
CA VAL A 86 11.90 19.04 1.24
C VAL A 86 11.62 18.23 2.50
N PRO A 87 11.98 18.73 3.71
CA PRO A 87 11.76 18.03 4.98
C PRO A 87 10.28 17.68 5.22
N LEU A 88 10.01 16.61 5.97
CA LEU A 88 8.64 16.15 6.25
C LEU A 88 7.78 17.19 6.94
N GLU A 89 8.34 17.96 7.87
CA GLU A 89 7.63 19.04 8.57
C GLU A 89 7.20 20.14 7.60
N THR A 90 7.98 20.39 6.54
CA THR A 90 7.60 21.31 5.46
C THR A 90 6.52 20.67 4.58
N GLN A 91 6.66 19.40 4.22
CA GLN A 91 5.64 18.68 3.47
C GLN A 91 4.30 18.68 4.23
N LEU A 92 4.31 18.37 5.54
CA LEU A 92 3.11 18.40 6.38
C LEU A 92 2.42 19.78 6.33
N LYS A 93 3.19 20.87 6.47
CA LYS A 93 2.65 22.23 6.34
C LYS A 93 2.01 22.51 4.98
N LEU A 94 2.60 21.96 3.90
CA LEU A 94 2.04 22.10 2.56
C LEU A 94 0.72 21.33 2.39
N TYR A 95 0.59 20.14 3.01
CA TYR A 95 -0.69 19.43 3.06
C TYR A 95 -1.73 20.22 3.87
N GLN A 96 -1.34 20.83 4.98
CA GLN A 96 -2.20 21.66 5.84
C GLN A 96 -2.66 22.98 5.17
N GLU A 97 -2.08 23.38 4.03
CA GLU A 97 -2.62 24.48 3.22
C GLU A 97 -3.99 24.12 2.60
N HIS A 98 -4.37 22.85 2.55
CA HIS A 98 -5.68 22.39 2.11
C HIS A 98 -6.66 22.35 3.28
N GLU A 99 -7.77 23.08 3.20
CA GLU A 99 -8.76 23.21 4.29
C GLU A 99 -9.38 21.89 4.74
N ASN A 100 -9.39 20.87 3.85
CA ASN A 100 -9.89 19.55 4.12
C ASN A 100 -8.82 18.53 4.58
N CYS A 101 -7.59 18.99 4.88
CA CYS A 101 -6.52 18.18 5.46
C CYS A 101 -6.63 18.13 6.97
N TYR A 102 -6.58 16.91 7.54
CA TYR A 102 -6.66 16.67 8.98
C TYR A 102 -5.32 16.26 9.60
N ALA A 103 -4.26 16.13 8.81
CA ALA A 103 -2.94 15.71 9.29
C ALA A 103 -2.28 16.78 10.20
N PHE A 104 -1.70 16.33 11.30
CA PHE A 104 -0.94 17.18 12.23
C PHE A 104 0.04 16.34 13.07
N ASN A 105 0.91 16.99 13.82
CA ASN A 105 1.67 16.35 14.90
C ASN A 105 0.92 16.51 16.21
N ALA A 106 0.61 15.40 16.90
CA ALA A 106 0.01 15.45 18.23
C ALA A 106 1.00 15.96 19.28
N ASP A 107 2.28 15.63 19.12
CA ASP A 107 3.37 16.05 19.98
C ASP A 107 4.67 16.11 19.17
N ASP A 108 5.27 17.28 19.07
CA ASP A 108 6.53 17.49 18.35
C ASP A 108 7.77 16.91 19.07
N SER A 109 7.61 16.39 20.27
CA SER A 109 8.71 15.78 21.05
C SER A 109 8.87 14.28 20.79
N ILE A 110 7.92 13.62 20.13
CA ILE A 110 8.01 12.20 19.77
C ILE A 110 8.65 12.01 18.40
N SER A 111 9.31 10.87 18.23
CA SER A 111 9.97 10.50 16.97
C SER A 111 9.00 10.46 15.79
N GLY A 112 9.47 10.90 14.63
CA GLY A 112 8.69 10.88 13.41
C GLY A 112 7.93 12.18 13.12
N CYS A 113 7.10 12.17 12.08
CA CYS A 113 6.33 13.31 11.62
C CYS A 113 4.89 12.88 11.25
N GLY A 114 3.90 13.59 11.76
CA GLY A 114 2.50 13.28 11.47
C GLY A 114 1.88 12.22 12.38
N ASN A 115 2.48 11.92 13.54
CA ASN A 115 1.87 11.01 14.51
C ASN A 115 0.70 11.69 15.22
N HIS A 116 -0.49 11.16 15.06
CA HIS A 116 -1.70 11.66 15.73
C HIS A 116 -2.84 10.63 15.68
N ASN A 117 -3.97 11.01 16.26
CA ASN A 117 -5.17 10.22 16.15
C ASN A 117 -6.41 11.09 15.87
N ILE A 118 -7.39 10.49 15.22
CA ILE A 118 -8.70 11.10 14.94
C ILE A 118 -9.80 10.25 15.54
N VAL A 119 -10.67 10.87 16.35
CA VAL A 119 -11.84 10.21 16.89
C VAL A 119 -13.05 10.46 15.99
N ILE A 120 -13.67 9.37 15.53
CA ILE A 120 -14.93 9.40 14.79
C ILE A 120 -16.08 9.28 15.78
N LYS A 121 -16.97 10.28 15.76
CA LYS A 121 -18.15 10.30 16.60
C LYS A 121 -19.33 9.54 16.00
N SER A 122 -20.27 9.15 16.83
CA SER A 122 -21.58 8.65 16.41
C SER A 122 -22.31 9.69 15.56
N HIS A 123 -23.31 9.24 14.79
CA HIS A 123 -24.10 10.11 13.92
C HIS A 123 -24.75 11.30 14.67
N ASP A 124 -25.14 11.11 15.93
CA ASP A 124 -25.66 12.18 16.77
C ASP A 124 -24.57 13.07 17.42
N GLY A 125 -23.30 12.73 17.25
CA GLY A 125 -22.13 13.45 17.78
C GLY A 125 -21.85 13.25 19.27
N GLU A 126 -22.62 12.40 19.97
CA GLU A 126 -22.55 12.28 21.42
C GLU A 126 -21.50 11.27 21.92
N LYS A 127 -21.17 10.26 21.10
CA LYS A 127 -20.27 9.17 21.50
C LYS A 127 -19.04 9.12 20.59
N ASP A 128 -17.92 8.77 21.17
CA ASP A 128 -16.71 8.42 20.43
C ASP A 128 -16.83 6.95 20.02
N MET A 129 -16.99 6.68 18.69
CA MET A 129 -17.31 5.36 18.15
C MET A 129 -16.09 4.61 17.66
N PHE A 130 -15.19 5.30 16.97
CA PHE A 130 -13.96 4.75 16.42
C PHE A 130 -12.81 5.72 16.63
N ASN A 131 -11.59 5.20 16.65
CA ASN A 131 -10.39 6.00 16.61
C ASN A 131 -9.49 5.54 15.47
N LEU A 132 -8.88 6.48 14.78
CA LEU A 132 -7.91 6.24 13.70
C LEU A 132 -6.54 6.69 14.19
N TRP A 133 -5.58 5.79 14.21
CA TRP A 133 -4.18 6.08 14.51
C TRP A 133 -3.41 6.30 13.23
N LEU A 134 -2.75 7.44 13.07
CA LEU A 134 -1.84 7.77 11.98
C LEU A 134 -0.43 7.75 12.57
N ILE A 135 0.38 6.77 12.16
CA ILE A 135 1.70 6.50 12.78
C ILE A 135 2.79 6.61 11.71
N ASP A 136 3.82 7.36 11.99
CA ASP A 136 5.02 7.41 11.17
C ASP A 136 5.88 6.16 11.46
N SER A 137 6.02 5.31 10.47
CA SER A 137 6.82 4.08 10.54
C SER A 137 8.27 4.26 10.12
N HIS A 138 8.72 5.50 10.00
CA HIS A 138 10.09 5.89 9.66
C HIS A 138 10.58 5.47 8.26
N ASN A 139 11.88 5.16 8.14
CA ASN A 139 12.58 4.87 6.88
C ASN A 139 13.50 3.66 7.05
N LEU A 140 14.78 3.83 6.71
CA LEU A 140 15.82 2.83 6.90
C LEU A 140 16.32 2.87 8.34
N TYR A 141 16.58 1.69 8.89
CA TYR A 141 17.21 1.60 10.21
C TYR A 141 18.66 2.08 10.17
N GLU A 142 19.10 2.78 11.21
CA GLU A 142 20.44 3.37 11.25
C GLU A 142 21.55 2.32 11.09
N ASP A 143 21.42 1.17 11.76
CA ASP A 143 22.33 0.03 11.60
C ASP A 143 21.76 -1.00 10.62
N SER A 144 22.09 -0.85 9.33
CA SER A 144 21.65 -1.73 8.26
C SER A 144 22.10 -3.20 8.40
N SER A 145 23.04 -3.51 9.33
CA SER A 145 23.41 -4.89 9.65
C SER A 145 22.40 -5.58 10.54
N ARG A 146 21.61 -4.80 11.30
CA ARG A 146 20.57 -5.28 12.19
C ARG A 146 19.20 -5.32 11.51
N SER A 147 18.86 -4.28 10.81
CA SER A 147 17.60 -4.21 10.05
C SER A 147 17.77 -3.32 8.84
N TYR A 148 16.98 -3.59 7.78
CA TYR A 148 16.94 -2.71 6.63
C TYR A 148 15.97 -1.56 6.87
N TYR A 149 14.77 -1.86 7.31
CA TYR A 149 13.76 -0.86 7.69
C TYR A 149 13.77 -0.62 9.19
N ASP A 150 13.36 0.58 9.57
CA ASP A 150 13.18 0.99 10.94
C ASP A 150 11.86 0.45 11.51
N VAL A 151 11.69 0.61 12.80
CA VAL A 151 10.48 0.24 13.55
C VAL A 151 9.84 1.49 14.14
N VAL A 152 8.58 1.43 14.52
CA VAL A 152 7.97 2.45 15.38
C VAL A 152 8.73 2.51 16.70
N HIS A 153 9.18 3.71 17.11
CA HIS A 153 10.07 3.91 18.23
C HIS A 153 9.35 3.83 19.58
N GLU A 154 10.11 3.60 20.65
CA GLU A 154 9.57 3.41 22.00
C GLU A 154 8.75 4.62 22.48
N ASP A 155 9.19 5.86 22.19
CA ASP A 155 8.50 7.09 22.54
C ASP A 155 7.15 7.24 21.83
N GLN A 156 7.03 6.76 20.58
CA GLN A 156 5.78 6.68 19.85
C GLN A 156 4.83 5.63 20.48
N LEU A 157 5.37 4.47 20.89
CA LEU A 157 4.60 3.42 21.57
C LEU A 157 4.13 3.88 22.96
N GLU A 158 4.95 4.63 23.69
CA GLU A 158 4.55 5.24 24.96
C GLU A 158 3.43 6.27 24.77
N TRP A 159 3.55 7.15 23.77
CA TRP A 159 2.52 8.09 23.39
C TRP A 159 1.22 7.38 23.01
N TYR A 160 1.28 6.35 22.17
CA TYR A 160 0.14 5.55 21.77
C TYR A 160 -0.57 4.95 22.98
N LYS A 161 0.15 4.21 23.84
CA LYS A 161 -0.41 3.56 25.04
C LYS A 161 -1.05 4.56 25.99
N LYS A 162 -0.39 5.70 26.21
CA LYS A 162 -0.91 6.79 27.05
C LYS A 162 -2.21 7.34 26.47
N THR A 163 -2.24 7.67 25.20
CA THR A 163 -3.40 8.25 24.52
C THR A 163 -4.56 7.25 24.45
N ALA A 164 -4.29 5.96 24.14
CA ALA A 164 -5.30 4.90 24.14
C ALA A 164 -5.95 4.73 25.53
N LYS A 165 -5.14 4.80 26.59
CA LYS A 165 -5.64 4.78 27.98
C LYS A 165 -6.51 6.00 28.30
N GLU A 166 -6.09 7.21 27.93
CA GLU A 166 -6.87 8.43 28.11
C GLU A 166 -8.22 8.39 27.38
N LEU A 167 -8.22 7.85 26.14
CA LEU A 167 -9.45 7.64 25.37
C LEU A 167 -10.37 6.62 26.06
N ALA A 168 -9.83 5.50 26.54
CA ALA A 168 -10.60 4.51 27.28
C ALA A 168 -11.19 5.08 28.58
N GLU A 169 -10.42 5.86 29.33
CA GLU A 169 -10.93 6.53 30.56
C GLU A 169 -12.10 7.46 30.26
N LYS A 170 -12.02 8.26 29.17
CA LYS A 170 -13.12 9.11 28.70
C LYS A 170 -14.34 8.30 28.26
N ASN A 171 -14.14 7.08 27.75
CA ASN A 171 -15.16 6.15 27.29
C ASN A 171 -15.64 5.19 28.40
N GLY A 172 -15.57 5.61 29.65
CA GLY A 172 -16.06 4.82 30.80
C GLY A 172 -15.22 3.57 31.10
N GLY A 173 -13.93 3.62 30.83
CA GLY A 173 -12.96 2.54 31.07
C GLY A 173 -12.93 1.48 29.98
N LYS A 174 -13.56 1.68 28.83
CA LYS A 174 -13.56 0.74 27.69
C LYS A 174 -12.73 1.29 26.55
N PRO A 175 -11.85 0.50 25.94
CA PRO A 175 -11.15 0.92 24.73
C PRO A 175 -12.13 1.39 23.65
N ILE A 176 -11.75 2.42 22.90
CA ILE A 176 -12.47 2.84 21.68
C ILE A 176 -11.92 2.00 20.53
N PRO A 177 -12.77 1.25 19.81
CA PRO A 177 -12.33 0.46 18.67
C PRO A 177 -11.53 1.30 17.67
N SER A 178 -10.35 0.85 17.30
CA SER A 178 -9.38 1.65 16.55
C SER A 178 -8.88 0.94 15.29
N LEU A 179 -8.47 1.73 14.31
CA LEU A 179 -7.67 1.27 13.18
C LEU A 179 -6.33 2.02 13.15
N VAL A 180 -5.28 1.31 12.77
CA VAL A 180 -3.94 1.88 12.60
C VAL A 180 -3.64 2.04 11.12
N PHE A 181 -3.05 3.16 10.75
CA PHE A 181 -2.57 3.47 9.41
C PHE A 181 -1.11 3.89 9.50
N GLN A 182 -0.27 3.18 8.80
CA GLN A 182 1.16 3.46 8.68
C GLN A 182 1.68 2.96 7.34
N HIS A 183 2.90 3.34 6.97
CA HIS A 183 3.45 2.97 5.68
C HIS A 183 4.10 1.59 5.71
N ILE A 184 5.16 1.39 6.51
CA ILE A 184 5.90 0.13 6.59
C ILE A 184 5.12 -0.85 7.49
N PRO A 185 4.87 -2.09 7.02
CA PRO A 185 4.10 -3.06 7.79
C PRO A 185 4.87 -3.64 8.98
N VAL A 186 4.14 -4.21 9.92
CA VAL A 186 4.69 -4.93 11.08
C VAL A 186 5.19 -6.34 10.69
N PRO A 187 6.22 -6.88 11.37
CA PRO A 187 6.75 -8.23 11.09
C PRO A 187 5.70 -9.35 11.17
N GLU A 188 4.65 -9.16 11.95
CA GLU A 188 3.53 -10.11 12.10
C GLU A 188 2.77 -10.37 10.79
N GLU A 189 2.93 -9.57 9.75
CA GLU A 189 2.38 -9.89 8.42
C GLU A 189 2.86 -11.25 7.89
N TYR A 190 4.09 -11.64 8.22
CA TYR A 190 4.57 -12.98 7.84
C TYR A 190 3.77 -14.12 8.47
N GLU A 191 3.01 -13.86 9.54
CA GLU A 191 2.09 -14.87 10.10
C GLU A 191 0.86 -15.11 9.20
N LEU A 192 0.57 -14.23 8.25
CA LEU A 192 -0.44 -14.46 7.21
C LEU A 192 0.07 -15.39 6.09
N LEU A 193 1.37 -15.65 6.06
CA LEU A 193 2.04 -16.44 5.05
C LEU A 193 2.39 -17.83 5.58
N ARG A 194 2.66 -18.73 4.66
CA ARG A 194 3.29 -20.03 4.91
C ARG A 194 4.36 -20.32 3.88
N GLU A 195 5.30 -21.15 4.23
CA GLU A 195 6.31 -21.63 3.30
C GLU A 195 5.66 -22.37 2.11
N ALA A 196 6.12 -22.02 0.92
CA ALA A 196 5.63 -22.59 -0.33
C ALA A 196 6.16 -24.00 -0.54
N LYS A 197 5.29 -24.95 -0.91
CA LYS A 197 5.69 -26.27 -1.37
C LYS A 197 6.35 -26.19 -2.74
N LEU A 198 7.09 -27.22 -3.13
CA LEU A 198 7.84 -27.26 -4.38
C LEU A 198 6.97 -26.94 -5.63
N HIS A 199 5.75 -27.45 -5.67
CA HIS A 199 4.83 -27.22 -6.79
C HIS A 199 4.19 -25.83 -6.79
N GLU A 200 4.28 -25.09 -5.69
CA GLU A 200 3.78 -23.71 -5.54
C GLU A 200 4.85 -22.66 -5.86
N ARG A 201 6.09 -23.08 -6.12
CA ARG A 201 7.24 -22.17 -6.32
C ARG A 201 7.03 -21.13 -7.43
N LEU A 202 6.29 -21.45 -8.47
CA LEU A 202 6.00 -20.49 -9.56
C LEU A 202 5.11 -19.35 -9.11
N ASP A 203 4.23 -19.59 -8.13
CA ASP A 203 3.26 -18.63 -7.62
C ASP A 203 3.69 -18.01 -6.29
N SER A 204 4.84 -18.43 -5.76
CA SER A 204 5.39 -17.96 -4.51
C SER A 204 6.26 -16.71 -4.69
N VAL A 205 6.47 -15.99 -3.60
CA VAL A 205 7.45 -14.91 -3.49
C VAL A 205 8.61 -15.35 -2.60
N GLN A 206 9.83 -14.95 -2.92
CA GLN A 206 10.95 -15.12 -1.99
C GLN A 206 10.81 -14.10 -0.87
N GLY A 207 11.00 -14.49 0.37
CA GLY A 207 10.93 -13.59 1.52
C GLY A 207 11.96 -12.45 1.44
N HIS A 208 11.69 -11.38 2.16
CA HIS A 208 12.57 -10.21 2.24
C HIS A 208 13.59 -10.38 3.37
N LYS A 209 14.84 -9.98 3.17
CA LYS A 209 15.92 -9.90 4.19
C LYS A 209 15.96 -11.13 5.12
N THR A 210 15.59 -10.98 6.40
CA THR A 210 15.57 -12.05 7.42
C THR A 210 14.77 -13.29 6.98
N TYR A 211 13.80 -13.11 6.08
CA TYR A 211 12.96 -14.21 5.56
C TYR A 211 13.42 -14.74 4.19
N SER A 212 14.55 -14.26 3.65
CA SER A 212 14.99 -14.48 2.26
C SER A 212 15.47 -15.92 1.94
N ASP A 213 15.65 -16.76 2.95
CA ASP A 213 15.99 -18.17 2.81
C ASP A 213 14.82 -19.04 2.33
N LYS A 214 13.59 -18.52 2.39
CA LYS A 214 12.35 -19.21 2.09
C LYS A 214 11.51 -18.51 1.02
N TYR A 215 10.56 -19.27 0.51
CA TYR A 215 9.54 -18.80 -0.41
C TYR A 215 8.17 -18.97 0.22
N TYR A 216 7.30 -18.00 0.00
CA TYR A 216 6.04 -17.87 0.72
C TYR A 216 4.86 -17.77 -0.24
N VAL A 217 3.72 -18.25 0.25
CA VAL A 217 2.37 -18.06 -0.31
C VAL A 217 1.42 -17.69 0.82
N LEU A 218 0.28 -17.11 0.48
CA LEU A 218 -0.76 -16.82 1.47
C LEU A 218 -1.26 -18.10 2.15
N LYS A 219 -1.60 -18.00 3.43
CA LYS A 219 -2.38 -19.04 4.12
C LYS A 219 -3.80 -19.08 3.52
N PRO A 220 -4.49 -20.25 3.54
CA PRO A 220 -5.80 -20.41 2.89
C PRO A 220 -6.92 -19.47 3.38
N GLN A 221 -6.80 -18.96 4.60
CA GLN A 221 -7.78 -18.04 5.21
C GLN A 221 -7.48 -16.56 4.94
N VAL A 222 -6.40 -16.24 4.25
CA VAL A 222 -6.01 -14.89 3.87
C VAL A 222 -6.57 -14.58 2.50
N GLU A 223 -7.25 -13.45 2.37
CA GLU A 223 -7.84 -13.01 1.13
C GLU A 223 -6.92 -12.04 0.38
N GLY A 224 -7.06 -11.95 -0.94
CA GLY A 224 -6.30 -11.02 -1.77
C GLY A 224 -5.11 -11.66 -2.48
N TYR A 225 -4.09 -10.85 -2.79
CA TYR A 225 -2.97 -11.21 -3.65
C TYR A 225 -1.63 -10.86 -3.01
N LEU A 226 -0.69 -11.82 -3.07
CA LEU A 226 0.71 -11.67 -2.67
C LEU A 226 1.56 -11.53 -3.94
N GLY A 227 1.84 -10.30 -4.33
CA GLY A 227 2.63 -9.98 -5.53
C GLY A 227 4.13 -9.91 -5.28
N GLU A 228 4.51 -9.56 -4.06
CA GLU A 228 5.89 -9.46 -3.58
C GLU A 228 5.99 -9.84 -2.10
N ALA A 229 7.20 -10.04 -1.60
CA ALA A 229 7.39 -10.34 -0.19
C ALA A 229 7.11 -9.11 0.67
N PRO A 230 6.39 -9.24 1.78
CA PRO A 230 6.25 -8.13 2.72
C PRO A 230 7.61 -7.60 3.16
N ALA A 231 7.81 -6.31 2.98
CA ALA A 231 9.06 -5.64 3.26
C ALA A 231 9.03 -5.01 4.67
N VAL A 232 9.03 -5.88 5.66
CA VAL A 232 8.96 -5.53 7.09
C VAL A 232 10.34 -5.27 7.69
N PRO A 233 10.43 -4.64 8.88
CA PRO A 233 11.66 -4.61 9.67
C PRO A 233 12.20 -6.02 9.98
N ASP A 234 13.53 -6.15 10.09
CA ASP A 234 14.19 -7.43 10.38
C ASP A 234 14.14 -7.84 11.86
N PHE A 235 13.62 -6.97 12.72
CA PHE A 235 13.33 -7.27 14.14
C PHE A 235 11.99 -6.63 14.54
N ASN A 236 11.40 -7.14 15.61
CA ASN A 236 10.12 -6.67 16.12
C ASN A 236 10.33 -5.52 17.11
N GLY A 237 9.76 -4.35 16.82
CA GLY A 237 9.79 -3.16 17.68
C GLY A 237 8.80 -3.22 18.85
N GLY A 238 7.90 -4.22 18.89
CA GLY A 238 6.89 -4.37 19.95
C GLY A 238 5.56 -3.66 19.68
N GLU A 239 5.39 -3.08 18.51
CA GLU A 239 4.20 -2.32 18.14
C GLU A 239 2.93 -3.17 18.17
N PHE A 240 2.93 -4.33 17.51
CA PHE A 240 1.80 -5.26 17.52
C PHE A 240 1.44 -5.73 18.94
N ALA A 241 2.45 -5.97 19.79
CA ALA A 241 2.25 -6.30 21.19
C ALA A 241 1.61 -5.15 21.97
N ALA A 242 1.97 -3.90 21.66
CA ALA A 242 1.35 -2.72 22.27
C ALA A 242 -0.14 -2.61 21.89
N TRP A 243 -0.51 -2.90 20.63
CA TRP A 243 -1.92 -2.94 20.22
C TRP A 243 -2.72 -4.00 20.97
N LYS A 244 -2.14 -5.19 21.14
CA LYS A 244 -2.77 -6.27 21.94
C LYS A 244 -2.93 -5.90 23.41
N GLU A 245 -1.94 -5.22 23.98
CA GLU A 245 -2.00 -4.76 25.37
C GLU A 245 -3.09 -3.71 25.59
N ALA A 246 -3.20 -2.72 24.70
CA ALA A 246 -4.21 -1.68 24.77
C ALA A 246 -5.63 -2.22 24.47
N GLY A 247 -5.74 -3.22 23.59
CA GLY A 247 -6.98 -3.91 23.26
C GLY A 247 -7.99 -3.08 22.48
N ASP A 248 -7.54 -2.00 21.85
CA ASP A 248 -8.38 -1.10 21.06
C ASP A 248 -8.32 -1.39 19.56
N VAL A 249 -7.21 -1.94 19.05
CA VAL A 249 -6.96 -2.08 17.62
C VAL A 249 -7.70 -3.27 17.04
N LEU A 250 -8.66 -2.99 16.14
CA LEU A 250 -9.36 -4.00 15.34
C LEU A 250 -8.59 -4.38 14.07
N GLY A 251 -7.80 -3.45 13.53
CA GLY A 251 -7.00 -3.70 12.32
C GLY A 251 -5.97 -2.62 12.05
N ALA A 252 -4.96 -2.98 11.26
CA ALA A 252 -3.92 -2.10 10.78
C ALA A 252 -3.78 -2.24 9.25
N PHE A 253 -3.53 -1.12 8.56
CA PHE A 253 -3.43 -1.06 7.12
C PHE A 253 -2.16 -0.34 6.70
N PHE A 254 -1.48 -0.93 5.70
CA PHE A 254 -0.15 -0.55 5.28
C PHE A 254 -0.07 -0.23 3.78
N GLY A 255 0.87 0.63 3.40
CA GLY A 255 1.35 0.82 2.03
C GLY A 255 2.60 0.00 1.78
N HIS A 256 3.63 0.62 1.17
CA HIS A 256 4.99 0.13 1.02
C HIS A 256 5.17 -1.00 0.01
N ASP A 257 4.35 -2.03 0.06
CA ASP A 257 4.40 -3.16 -0.88
C ASP A 257 3.48 -2.88 -2.07
N HIS A 258 4.06 -2.49 -3.20
CA HIS A 258 3.30 -1.98 -4.36
C HIS A 258 2.39 -3.01 -5.02
N MET A 259 2.70 -4.31 -4.88
CA MET A 259 1.96 -5.38 -5.55
C MET A 259 1.09 -6.21 -4.60
N ASN A 260 1.09 -5.92 -3.30
CA ASN A 260 0.31 -6.64 -2.30
C ASN A 260 -1.06 -6.01 -2.06
N ASP A 261 -2.10 -6.84 -1.99
CA ASP A 261 -3.45 -6.40 -1.62
C ASP A 261 -4.16 -7.41 -0.69
N PHE A 262 -3.40 -8.26 -0.02
CA PHE A 262 -3.97 -9.25 0.88
C PHE A 262 -4.45 -8.65 2.20
N VAL A 263 -5.37 -9.38 2.84
CA VAL A 263 -5.88 -9.09 4.18
C VAL A 263 -6.15 -10.38 4.94
N GLY A 264 -5.81 -10.40 6.21
CA GLY A 264 -6.03 -11.55 7.08
C GLY A 264 -5.96 -11.17 8.55
N PHE A 265 -6.11 -12.14 9.42
CA PHE A 265 -6.11 -11.92 10.87
C PHE A 265 -4.92 -12.60 11.53
N VAL A 266 -4.25 -11.85 12.40
CA VAL A 266 -3.22 -12.34 13.32
C VAL A 266 -3.70 -12.03 14.73
N ASP A 267 -3.85 -13.03 15.58
CA ASP A 267 -4.30 -12.89 16.96
C ASP A 267 -5.56 -12.00 17.16
N GLY A 268 -6.48 -12.02 16.19
CA GLY A 268 -7.72 -11.26 16.23
C GLY A 268 -7.63 -9.85 15.65
N ILE A 269 -6.45 -9.35 15.30
CA ILE A 269 -6.24 -8.05 14.64
C ILE A 269 -6.14 -8.28 13.12
N MET A 270 -6.93 -7.53 12.35
CA MET A 270 -6.86 -7.54 10.89
C MET A 270 -5.59 -6.82 10.42
N LEU A 271 -4.78 -7.45 9.58
CA LEU A 271 -3.66 -6.82 8.89
C LEU A 271 -3.96 -6.79 7.40
N GLY A 272 -3.83 -5.62 6.77
CA GLY A 272 -4.21 -5.42 5.38
C GLY A 272 -3.24 -4.55 4.60
N GLN A 273 -2.81 -5.04 3.43
CA GLN A 273 -1.98 -4.31 2.49
C GLN A 273 -2.83 -3.47 1.53
N CYS A 274 -2.42 -2.24 1.29
CA CYS A 274 -2.98 -1.36 0.27
C CYS A 274 -1.96 -1.17 -0.85
N LYS A 275 -2.16 -1.88 -1.92
CA LYS A 275 -1.31 -1.82 -3.13
C LYS A 275 -1.21 -0.40 -3.68
N THR A 276 -0.13 -0.12 -4.44
CA THR A 276 0.07 1.17 -5.09
C THR A 276 -1.15 1.63 -5.90
N ALA A 277 -1.48 2.91 -5.79
CA ALA A 277 -2.47 3.56 -6.66
C ALA A 277 -1.84 4.21 -7.89
N SER A 278 -0.56 3.97 -8.15
CA SER A 278 0.25 4.72 -9.13
C SER A 278 0.72 3.87 -10.31
N PHE A 279 0.90 4.57 -11.44
CA PHE A 279 1.63 4.07 -12.60
C PHE A 279 3.06 4.67 -12.68
N ARG A 280 3.47 5.49 -11.72
CA ARG A 280 4.79 6.14 -11.66
C ARG A 280 5.87 5.23 -11.09
N VAL A 281 5.48 4.18 -10.39
CA VAL A 281 6.34 3.19 -9.75
C VAL A 281 6.11 1.81 -10.39
N TYR A 282 6.87 0.80 -10.01
CA TYR A 282 6.65 -0.56 -10.49
C TYR A 282 5.29 -1.11 -10.00
N THR A 283 4.62 -1.84 -10.88
CA THR A 283 3.29 -2.40 -10.62
C THR A 283 3.06 -3.67 -11.43
N ASP A 284 2.01 -4.40 -11.14
CA ASP A 284 1.60 -5.62 -11.82
C ASP A 284 0.48 -5.36 -12.85
N GLY A 285 0.82 -4.64 -13.90
CA GLY A 285 -0.09 -4.35 -15.02
C GLY A 285 -1.19 -3.35 -14.65
N CYS A 286 -2.44 -3.67 -14.91
CA CYS A 286 -3.61 -2.82 -14.62
C CYS A 286 -4.17 -3.02 -13.20
N ARG A 287 -3.36 -3.42 -12.25
CA ARG A 287 -3.78 -3.64 -10.85
C ARG A 287 -3.47 -2.52 -9.85
N PRO A 288 -2.84 -1.36 -10.20
CA PRO A 288 -2.90 -0.22 -9.28
C PRO A 288 -4.33 0.02 -8.83
N GLY A 289 -4.51 0.42 -7.57
CA GLY A 289 -5.87 0.50 -7.04
C GLY A 289 -5.96 1.27 -5.74
N VAL A 290 -7.16 1.30 -5.18
CA VAL A 290 -7.47 1.91 -3.89
C VAL A 290 -8.21 0.90 -3.02
N ARG A 291 -8.04 1.00 -1.71
CA ARG A 291 -8.75 0.15 -0.75
C ARG A 291 -9.84 0.95 -0.04
N THR A 292 -11.02 0.36 0.11
CA THR A 292 -12.03 0.91 1.00
C THR A 292 -12.04 0.17 2.33
N ILE A 293 -12.37 0.91 3.39
CA ILE A 293 -12.74 0.39 4.70
C ILE A 293 -14.10 0.93 5.02
N THR A 294 -15.01 0.08 5.46
CA THR A 294 -16.34 0.47 5.91
C THR A 294 -16.47 0.18 7.41
N LEU A 295 -16.79 1.22 8.16
CA LEU A 295 -17.08 1.17 9.59
C LEU A 295 -18.58 1.38 9.79
N ASP A 296 -19.19 0.59 10.66
CA ASP A 296 -20.63 0.69 10.99
C ASP A 296 -20.79 0.92 12.50
N GLU A 297 -21.34 2.07 12.89
CA GLU A 297 -21.58 2.39 14.31
C GLU A 297 -22.53 1.42 15.01
N ASN A 298 -23.33 0.68 14.26
CA ASN A 298 -24.24 -0.34 14.81
C ASN A 298 -23.59 -1.73 14.93
N ASN A 299 -22.41 -1.92 14.30
CA ASN A 299 -21.66 -3.16 14.32
C ASN A 299 -20.15 -2.88 14.28
N ILE A 300 -19.67 -2.24 15.34
CA ILE A 300 -18.32 -1.66 15.44
C ILE A 300 -17.17 -2.69 15.28
N GLU A 301 -17.42 -3.97 15.59
CA GLU A 301 -16.41 -5.02 15.46
C GLU A 301 -16.30 -5.56 14.03
N ASN A 302 -17.25 -5.24 13.16
CA ASN A 302 -17.29 -5.73 11.79
C ASN A 302 -16.65 -4.75 10.80
N VAL A 303 -15.34 -4.67 10.80
CA VAL A 303 -14.58 -3.89 9.83
C VAL A 303 -14.62 -4.61 8.48
N GLN A 304 -15.23 -3.98 7.48
CA GLN A 304 -15.23 -4.50 6.11
C GLN A 304 -14.20 -3.76 5.26
N THR A 305 -13.48 -4.49 4.42
CA THR A 305 -12.49 -3.89 3.52
C THR A 305 -12.55 -4.53 2.13
N LYS A 306 -12.24 -3.73 1.10
CA LYS A 306 -12.23 -4.20 -0.28
C LYS A 306 -11.23 -3.42 -1.12
N MET A 307 -10.45 -4.14 -1.93
CA MET A 307 -9.56 -3.55 -2.93
C MET A 307 -10.31 -3.33 -4.24
N TYR A 308 -10.14 -2.15 -4.86
CA TYR A 308 -10.62 -1.80 -6.18
C TYR A 308 -9.45 -1.45 -7.08
N HIS A 309 -9.32 -2.14 -8.20
CA HIS A 309 -8.22 -1.94 -9.13
C HIS A 309 -8.63 -1.00 -10.28
N PHE A 310 -7.65 -0.41 -10.94
CA PHE A 310 -7.83 0.48 -12.10
C PHE A 310 -8.83 -0.06 -13.14
N LYS A 311 -8.76 -1.36 -13.46
CA LYS A 311 -9.66 -2.02 -14.41
C LYS A 311 -11.11 -2.11 -13.92
N ASP A 312 -11.35 -2.15 -12.61
CA ASP A 312 -12.68 -2.29 -12.03
C ASP A 312 -13.54 -1.03 -12.27
N PHE A 313 -12.87 0.12 -12.47
CA PHE A 313 -13.48 1.39 -12.87
C PHE A 313 -13.69 1.52 -14.39
N GLY A 314 -13.49 0.45 -15.17
CA GLY A 314 -13.61 0.48 -16.63
C GLY A 314 -12.51 1.30 -17.33
N LEU A 315 -11.45 1.66 -16.63
CA LEU A 315 -10.35 2.46 -17.15
C LEU A 315 -9.44 1.64 -18.06
N LYS A 316 -8.83 2.32 -19.02
CA LYS A 316 -7.84 1.75 -19.96
C LYS A 316 -6.55 2.55 -19.86
N SER A 317 -5.47 1.90 -19.45
CA SER A 317 -4.18 2.54 -19.34
C SER A 317 -3.65 3.03 -20.70
N LYS A 318 -3.11 4.24 -20.68
CA LYS A 318 -2.37 4.83 -21.81
C LYS A 318 -0.87 4.67 -21.67
N SER A 319 -0.39 4.50 -20.42
CA SER A 319 1.03 4.43 -20.10
C SER A 319 1.63 3.04 -20.21
N LEU A 320 0.84 1.99 -20.02
CA LEU A 320 1.31 0.61 -20.13
C LEU A 320 1.48 0.17 -21.58
N ASP A 321 2.50 -0.65 -21.82
CA ASP A 321 2.65 -1.34 -23.11
C ASP A 321 1.42 -2.17 -23.45
N PRO A 322 1.06 -2.30 -24.74
CA PRO A 322 -0.14 -3.04 -25.15
C PRO A 322 -0.25 -4.43 -24.56
N TYR A 323 0.88 -5.11 -24.36
CA TYR A 323 0.91 -6.43 -23.71
C TYR A 323 0.52 -6.36 -22.24
N MET A 324 1.08 -5.41 -21.48
CA MET A 324 0.84 -5.24 -20.05
C MET A 324 -0.59 -4.76 -19.72
N ARG A 325 -1.27 -4.12 -20.65
CA ARG A 325 -2.69 -3.70 -20.49
C ARG A 325 -3.64 -4.87 -20.24
N HIS A 326 -3.25 -6.07 -20.62
CA HIS A 326 -4.06 -7.29 -20.50
C HIS A 326 -3.58 -8.23 -19.40
N VAL A 327 -2.52 -7.83 -18.66
CA VAL A 327 -2.00 -8.60 -17.53
C VAL A 327 -2.88 -8.33 -16.30
N THR A 328 -3.37 -9.39 -15.68
CA THR A 328 -4.23 -9.28 -14.50
C THR A 328 -3.45 -9.37 -13.20
N ASP A 329 -2.34 -10.09 -13.20
CA ASP A 329 -1.47 -10.28 -12.04
C ASP A 329 -0.12 -10.87 -12.46
N ARG A 330 0.78 -11.06 -11.50
CA ARG A 330 2.11 -11.63 -11.74
C ARG A 330 2.05 -13.06 -12.30
N GLN A 331 1.08 -13.86 -11.86
CA GLN A 331 0.89 -15.23 -12.37
C GLN A 331 0.48 -15.22 -13.83
N ASP A 332 -0.51 -14.41 -14.19
CA ASP A 332 -0.96 -14.22 -15.57
C ASP A 332 0.19 -13.70 -16.46
N MET A 333 0.99 -12.76 -15.97
CA MET A 333 2.19 -12.28 -16.65
C MET A 333 3.18 -13.42 -16.91
N LYS A 334 3.51 -14.23 -15.89
CA LYS A 334 4.41 -15.38 -16.04
C LYS A 334 3.87 -16.38 -17.05
N LEU A 335 2.59 -16.75 -16.97
CA LEU A 335 1.95 -17.68 -17.89
C LEU A 335 2.00 -17.17 -19.33
N LYS A 336 1.75 -15.88 -19.57
CA LYS A 336 1.84 -15.25 -20.90
C LYS A 336 3.27 -15.23 -21.44
N VAL A 337 4.25 -14.88 -20.60
CA VAL A 337 5.67 -14.88 -20.99
C VAL A 337 6.14 -16.29 -21.32
N TYR A 338 5.90 -17.25 -20.43
CA TYR A 338 6.31 -18.64 -20.64
C TYR A 338 5.55 -19.28 -21.81
N GLY A 339 4.25 -19.05 -21.93
CA GLY A 339 3.44 -19.52 -23.05
C GLY A 339 3.94 -18.99 -24.39
N THR A 340 4.31 -17.71 -24.46
CA THR A 340 4.90 -17.09 -25.67
C THR A 340 6.27 -17.70 -25.98
N ALA A 341 7.13 -17.86 -24.99
CA ALA A 341 8.45 -18.46 -25.17
C ALA A 341 8.37 -19.92 -25.66
N ILE A 342 7.51 -20.74 -25.03
CA ILE A 342 7.27 -22.13 -25.43
C ILE A 342 6.69 -22.20 -26.84
N GLY A 343 5.70 -21.35 -27.15
CA GLY A 343 5.11 -21.27 -28.49
C GLY A 343 6.12 -20.91 -29.57
N THR A 344 7.01 -19.95 -29.28
CA THR A 344 8.09 -19.55 -30.20
C THR A 344 9.07 -20.69 -30.44
N VAL A 345 9.51 -21.39 -29.39
CA VAL A 345 10.42 -22.55 -29.52
C VAL A 345 9.76 -23.65 -30.34
N ALA A 346 8.48 -23.96 -30.09
CA ALA A 346 7.74 -24.98 -30.83
C ALA A 346 7.60 -24.59 -32.32
N ALA A 347 7.29 -23.33 -32.64
CA ALA A 347 7.21 -22.83 -34.01
C ALA A 347 8.54 -22.91 -34.76
N VAL A 348 9.63 -22.50 -34.11
CA VAL A 348 11.01 -22.58 -34.69
C VAL A 348 11.39 -24.03 -34.93
N THR A 349 11.10 -24.94 -34.00
CA THR A 349 11.39 -26.37 -34.12
C THR A 349 10.59 -26.98 -35.28
N ALA A 350 9.30 -26.67 -35.40
CA ALA A 350 8.44 -27.15 -36.49
C ALA A 350 8.95 -26.67 -37.87
N ALA A 351 9.33 -25.39 -37.95
CA ALA A 351 9.94 -24.80 -39.18
C ALA A 351 11.23 -25.52 -39.56
N ALA A 352 12.12 -25.76 -38.58
CA ALA A 352 13.37 -26.48 -38.82
C ALA A 352 13.16 -27.92 -39.31
N VAL A 353 12.18 -28.62 -38.73
CA VAL A 353 11.78 -29.98 -39.18
C VAL A 353 11.21 -29.96 -40.61
N ALA A 354 10.36 -28.95 -40.92
CA ALA A 354 9.80 -28.78 -42.24
C ALA A 354 10.89 -28.52 -43.31
N VAL A 355 11.84 -27.59 -43.03
CA VAL A 355 12.98 -27.32 -43.91
C VAL A 355 13.83 -28.57 -44.13
N ASN A 356 14.11 -29.34 -43.08
CA ASN A 356 14.89 -30.57 -43.17
C ASN A 356 14.19 -31.66 -43.99
N LYS A 357 12.87 -31.79 -43.91
CA LYS A 357 12.07 -32.69 -44.76
C LYS A 357 12.13 -32.28 -46.23
N VAL A 358 11.99 -30.99 -46.54
CA VAL A 358 12.07 -30.46 -47.90
C VAL A 358 13.48 -30.66 -48.51
N SER A 359 14.51 -30.39 -47.73
CA SER A 359 15.92 -30.59 -48.18
C SER A 359 16.25 -32.07 -48.46
N LYS A 360 15.75 -33.00 -47.64
CA LYS A 360 15.89 -34.45 -47.85
C LYS A 360 15.11 -34.94 -49.09
N ALA A 361 13.94 -34.37 -49.35
CA ALA A 361 13.15 -34.69 -50.54
C ALA A 361 13.84 -34.23 -51.86
N LYS A 362 14.50 -33.04 -51.82
CA LYS A 362 15.29 -32.53 -52.97
C LYS A 362 16.58 -33.31 -53.24
N LYS A 363 17.15 -33.99 -52.26
CA LYS A 363 18.35 -34.84 -52.44
C LYS A 363 18.01 -36.24 -52.92
N LYS A 364 16.74 -36.64 -52.98
CA LYS A 364 16.28 -37.95 -53.49
C LYS A 364 15.74 -37.88 -54.91
N LYS A 365 15.70 -36.69 -55.51
CA LYS A 365 15.49 -36.46 -56.95
C LYS A 365 16.80 -36.07 -57.58
#